data_042962479c6bec4e7b8398570dedb6b5
#
_entry.id   042962479c6bec4e7b8398570dedb6b5
#
_cell.length_a   1.000
_cell.length_b   1.000
_cell.length_c   1.000
_cell.angle_alpha   90.00
_cell.angle_beta   90.00
_cell.angle_gamma   90.00
#
_symmetry.space_group_name_H-M   'P 1'
#
loop_
_entity.id
_entity.type
_entity.pdbx_description
1 polymer ?
#
loop_
_entity_poly.entity_id
_entity_poly.type
_entity_poly.pdbx_seq_one_letter_code
_entity_poly.pdbx_strand_id
1 'polypeptide(L)'
;MLYYHFGSKQAIYRALLRSVFTSAAERLRAIAASKASPNDMLDRAVAELAAFTGEHPHFPGIMLREVAGGGTHLDRETLAALTAVPKAFSAIVMQGVQAGVFRPMHPIAAYFTLIAPIVFYTAAAPIRKELAEARLLDIAALSPATFIAHVQDTMRRAFSSEPAHQRRSKP
;
A
#
# COMPACT_ATOMS: atom_id res chain seq x y z
N MET A 1 -13.39 8.81 -29.63
CA MET A 1 -12.04 9.39 -29.78
C MET A 1 -10.92 8.69 -29.00
N LEU A 2 -11.15 8.08 -27.81
CA LEU A 2 -10.12 7.36 -27.03
C LEU A 2 -9.45 6.19 -27.80
N TYR A 3 -10.19 5.40 -28.55
CA TYR A 3 -9.66 4.28 -29.35
C TYR A 3 -8.67 4.68 -30.45
N TYR A 4 -8.72 5.92 -30.90
CA TYR A 4 -7.83 6.41 -31.98
C TYR A 4 -6.38 6.59 -31.49
N HIS A 5 -6.19 6.88 -30.19
CA HIS A 5 -4.86 7.07 -29.61
C HIS A 5 -4.22 5.78 -29.06
N PHE A 6 -5.01 4.80 -28.64
CA PHE A 6 -4.50 3.62 -27.93
C PHE A 6 -4.59 2.32 -28.74
N GLY A 7 -5.27 2.31 -29.90
CA GLY A 7 -5.36 1.15 -30.80
C GLY A 7 -6.16 -0.05 -30.26
N SER A 8 -6.29 -0.24 -28.94
CA SER A 8 -7.08 -1.33 -28.36
C SER A 8 -7.49 -1.04 -26.91
N LYS A 9 -8.57 -1.70 -26.45
CA LYS A 9 -9.01 -1.67 -25.03
C LYS A 9 -7.91 -2.12 -24.07
N GLN A 10 -7.13 -3.12 -24.47
CA GLN A 10 -6.05 -3.65 -23.66
C GLN A 10 -4.88 -2.67 -23.52
N ALA A 11 -4.58 -1.89 -24.58
CA ALA A 11 -3.57 -0.84 -24.53
C ALA A 11 -3.98 0.29 -23.58
N ILE A 12 -5.27 0.71 -23.60
CA ILE A 12 -5.81 1.69 -22.65
C ILE A 12 -5.68 1.18 -21.21
N TYR A 13 -6.07 -0.07 -20.98
CA TYR A 13 -5.99 -0.71 -19.67
C TYR A 13 -4.56 -0.73 -19.12
N ARG A 14 -3.58 -1.16 -19.91
CA ARG A 14 -2.17 -1.18 -19.53
C ARG A 14 -1.61 0.22 -19.29
N ALA A 15 -1.95 1.19 -20.13
CA ALA A 15 -1.54 2.57 -19.94
C ALA A 15 -2.07 3.16 -18.62
N LEU A 16 -3.34 2.87 -18.29
CA LEU A 16 -3.93 3.24 -17.00
C LEU A 16 -3.16 2.63 -15.83
N LEU A 17 -2.91 1.32 -15.86
CA LEU A 17 -2.16 0.65 -14.80
C LEU A 17 -0.76 1.24 -14.62
N ARG A 18 -0.03 1.48 -15.72
CA ARG A 18 1.29 2.11 -15.67
C ARG A 18 1.25 3.50 -15.04
N SER A 19 0.29 4.33 -15.42
CA SER A 19 0.11 5.67 -14.86
C SER A 19 -0.12 5.61 -13.34
N VAL A 20 -1.01 4.71 -12.89
CA VAL A 20 -1.32 4.53 -11.46
C VAL A 20 -0.09 4.05 -10.67
N PHE A 21 0.64 3.05 -11.17
CA PHE A 21 1.86 2.56 -10.50
C PHE A 21 2.97 3.62 -10.45
N THR A 22 3.15 4.37 -11.55
CA THR A 22 4.15 5.44 -11.60
C THR A 22 3.83 6.53 -10.58
N SER A 23 2.59 6.99 -10.55
CA SER A 23 2.15 8.01 -9.57
C SER A 23 2.33 7.54 -8.12
N ALA A 24 1.91 6.32 -7.79
CA ALA A 24 2.10 5.76 -6.45
C ALA A 24 3.59 5.68 -6.07
N ALA A 25 4.44 5.23 -7.00
CA ALA A 25 5.88 5.14 -6.77
C ALA A 25 6.54 6.51 -6.58
N GLU A 26 6.11 7.54 -7.31
CA GLU A 26 6.61 8.90 -7.16
C GLU A 26 6.29 9.49 -5.79
N ARG A 27 5.07 9.29 -5.29
CA ARG A 27 4.67 9.72 -3.95
C ARG A 27 5.52 9.04 -2.87
N LEU A 28 5.78 7.74 -2.96
CA LEU A 28 6.65 7.03 -2.02
C LEU A 28 8.12 7.47 -2.13
N ARG A 29 8.63 7.76 -3.33
CA ARG A 29 9.99 8.29 -3.51
C ARG A 29 10.14 9.66 -2.86
N ALA A 30 9.14 10.53 -2.96
CA ALA A 30 9.14 11.82 -2.29
C ALA A 30 9.25 11.67 -0.76
N ILE A 31 8.55 10.69 -0.18
CA ILE A 31 8.66 10.36 1.24
C ILE A 31 10.07 9.86 1.57
N ALA A 32 10.61 8.92 0.78
CA ALA A 32 11.95 8.37 0.98
C ALA A 32 13.08 9.40 0.86
N ALA A 33 12.88 10.45 0.05
CA ALA A 33 13.81 11.56 -0.12
C ALA A 33 13.67 12.65 0.97
N SER A 34 12.65 12.56 1.83
CA SER A 34 12.45 13.54 2.90
C SER A 34 13.49 13.39 4.03
N LYS A 35 13.66 14.45 4.82
CA LYS A 35 14.53 14.42 6.02
C LYS A 35 13.77 13.94 7.28
N ALA A 36 12.64 13.26 7.10
CA ALA A 36 11.84 12.77 8.21
C ALA A 36 12.51 11.58 8.91
N SER A 37 12.10 11.28 10.14
CA SER A 37 12.55 10.07 10.82
C SER A 37 12.06 8.81 10.11
N PRO A 38 12.73 7.65 10.23
CA PRO A 38 12.26 6.40 9.64
C PRO A 38 10.82 6.03 10.04
N ASN A 39 10.42 6.27 11.29
CA ASN A 39 9.06 6.05 11.75
C ASN A 39 8.05 7.00 11.08
N ASP A 40 8.40 8.29 10.94
CA ASP A 40 7.55 9.25 10.24
C ASP A 40 7.43 8.92 8.75
N MET A 41 8.52 8.47 8.11
CA MET A 41 8.47 8.00 6.71
C MET A 41 7.57 6.79 6.56
N LEU A 42 7.62 5.83 7.50
CA LEU A 42 6.75 4.65 7.52
C LEU A 42 5.28 5.06 7.66
N ASP A 43 4.97 5.92 8.62
CA ASP A 43 3.60 6.41 8.86
C ASP A 43 3.04 7.16 7.67
N ARG A 44 3.86 8.01 7.04
CA ARG A 44 3.50 8.73 5.81
C ARG A 44 3.27 7.76 4.65
N ALA A 45 4.08 6.71 4.50
CA ALA A 45 3.91 5.72 3.44
C ALA A 45 2.58 4.95 3.59
N VAL A 46 2.20 4.59 4.83
CA VAL A 46 0.90 3.97 5.13
C VAL A 46 -0.24 4.91 4.76
N ALA A 47 -0.19 6.16 5.24
CA ALA A 47 -1.22 7.16 5.00
C ALA A 47 -1.35 7.50 3.50
N GLU A 48 -0.22 7.65 2.81
CA GLU A 48 -0.17 7.97 1.38
C GLU A 48 -0.77 6.87 0.51
N LEU A 49 -0.40 5.60 0.75
CA LEU A 49 -0.98 4.49 -0.01
C LEU A 49 -2.47 4.29 0.28
N ALA A 50 -2.91 4.53 1.51
CA ALA A 50 -4.33 4.50 1.85
C ALA A 50 -5.10 5.63 1.17
N ALA A 51 -4.58 6.87 1.18
CA ALA A 51 -5.16 8.00 0.46
C ALA A 51 -5.21 7.73 -1.05
N PHE A 52 -4.10 7.24 -1.61
CA PHE A 52 -4.00 6.89 -3.02
C PHE A 52 -5.04 5.85 -3.46
N THR A 53 -5.26 4.79 -2.66
CA THR A 53 -6.31 3.80 -2.96
C THR A 53 -7.72 4.39 -2.81
N GLY A 54 -7.91 5.38 -1.93
CA GLY A 54 -9.15 6.13 -1.79
C GLY A 54 -9.44 7.03 -2.99
N GLU A 55 -8.41 7.67 -3.57
CA GLU A 55 -8.49 8.45 -4.82
C GLU A 55 -8.81 7.58 -6.04
N HIS A 56 -8.43 6.29 -5.98
CA HIS A 56 -8.61 5.31 -7.06
C HIS A 56 -9.45 4.10 -6.59
N PRO A 57 -10.72 4.26 -6.20
CA PRO A 57 -11.49 3.23 -5.47
C PRO A 57 -11.70 1.92 -6.23
N HIS A 58 -11.64 1.95 -7.57
CA HIS A 58 -11.76 0.75 -8.40
C HIS A 58 -10.43 0.01 -8.59
N PHE A 59 -9.31 0.68 -8.38
CA PHE A 59 -7.99 0.12 -8.64
C PHE A 59 -7.65 -1.10 -7.77
N PRO A 60 -7.92 -1.11 -6.44
CA PRO A 60 -7.70 -2.30 -5.61
C PRO A 60 -8.44 -3.54 -6.12
N GLY A 61 -9.70 -3.40 -6.54
CA GLY A 61 -10.48 -4.49 -7.12
C GLY A 61 -9.90 -5.00 -8.46
N ILE A 62 -9.39 -4.10 -9.29
CA ILE A 62 -8.69 -4.45 -10.54
C ILE A 62 -7.44 -5.26 -10.21
N MET A 63 -6.63 -4.81 -9.25
CA MET A 63 -5.40 -5.50 -8.85
C MET A 63 -5.65 -6.89 -8.26
N LEU A 64 -6.68 -7.05 -7.43
CA LEU A 64 -7.04 -8.37 -6.90
C LEU A 64 -7.48 -9.34 -8.01
N ARG A 65 -8.16 -8.85 -9.06
CA ARG A 65 -8.50 -9.67 -10.24
C ARG A 65 -7.26 -10.07 -11.04
N GLU A 66 -6.30 -9.15 -11.24
CA GLU A 66 -5.03 -9.46 -11.90
C GLU A 66 -4.25 -10.51 -11.11
N VAL A 67 -4.16 -10.36 -9.79
CA VAL A 67 -3.50 -11.36 -8.92
C VAL A 67 -4.20 -12.72 -9.02
N ALA A 68 -5.53 -12.78 -8.93
CA ALA A 68 -6.30 -14.01 -9.05
C ALA A 68 -6.19 -14.64 -10.45
N GLY A 69 -6.08 -13.82 -11.51
CA GLY A 69 -5.90 -14.26 -12.90
C GLY A 69 -4.45 -14.55 -13.30
N GLY A 70 -3.49 -14.48 -12.35
CA GLY A 70 -2.08 -14.73 -12.63
C GLY A 70 -1.39 -13.63 -13.46
N GLY A 71 -1.99 -12.43 -13.53
CA GLY A 71 -1.40 -11.27 -14.21
C GLY A 71 -1.36 -11.37 -15.74
N THR A 72 -2.24 -12.17 -16.34
CA THR A 72 -2.22 -12.50 -17.78
C THR A 72 -2.41 -11.28 -18.70
N HIS A 73 -2.96 -10.19 -18.18
CA HIS A 73 -3.13 -8.94 -18.95
C HIS A 73 -1.94 -7.99 -18.83
N LEU A 74 -0.99 -8.28 -17.93
CA LEU A 74 0.17 -7.42 -17.68
C LEU A 74 1.30 -7.77 -18.65
N ASP A 75 1.72 -6.82 -19.48
CA ASP A 75 2.92 -6.94 -20.27
C ASP A 75 4.18 -6.60 -19.44
N ARG A 76 5.35 -6.83 -20.04
CA ARG A 76 6.64 -6.57 -19.39
C ARG A 76 6.80 -5.13 -18.91
N GLU A 77 6.29 -4.17 -19.67
CA GLU A 77 6.37 -2.75 -19.34
C GLU A 77 5.47 -2.41 -18.14
N THR A 78 4.25 -2.96 -18.10
CA THR A 78 3.33 -2.79 -16.97
C THR A 78 3.86 -3.47 -15.71
N LEU A 79 4.46 -4.66 -15.84
CA LEU A 79 5.14 -5.33 -14.72
C LEU A 79 6.34 -4.53 -14.22
N ALA A 80 7.12 -3.89 -15.10
CA ALA A 80 8.20 -3.01 -14.71
C ALA A 80 7.69 -1.79 -13.92
N ALA A 81 6.59 -1.17 -14.36
CA ALA A 81 5.94 -0.08 -13.63
C ALA A 81 5.42 -0.53 -12.26
N LEU A 82 4.79 -1.71 -12.18
CA LEU A 82 4.34 -2.30 -10.91
C LEU A 82 5.51 -2.44 -9.92
N THR A 83 6.70 -2.88 -10.35
CA THR A 83 7.85 -3.05 -9.46
C THR A 83 8.40 -1.74 -8.90
N ALA A 84 8.04 -0.59 -9.47
CA ALA A 84 8.49 0.71 -8.99
C ALA A 84 7.92 1.04 -7.59
N VAL A 85 6.72 0.58 -7.27
CA VAL A 85 6.06 0.82 -5.98
C VAL A 85 6.79 0.10 -4.83
N PRO A 86 6.98 -1.25 -4.87
CA PRO A 86 7.75 -1.94 -3.83
C PRO A 86 9.19 -1.48 -3.74
N LYS A 87 9.84 -1.09 -4.85
CA LYS A 87 11.20 -0.52 -4.81
C LYS A 87 11.26 0.81 -4.05
N ALA A 88 10.29 1.70 -4.28
CA ALA A 88 10.22 2.97 -3.58
C ALA A 88 9.97 2.77 -2.07
N PHE A 89 9.09 1.87 -1.68
CA PHE A 89 8.87 1.54 -0.27
C PHE A 89 10.09 0.85 0.35
N SER A 90 10.77 -0.03 -0.39
CA SER A 90 12.00 -0.69 0.08
C SER A 90 13.09 0.31 0.47
N ALA A 91 13.18 1.46 -0.22
CA ALA A 91 14.13 2.51 0.14
C ALA A 91 13.85 3.09 1.54
N ILE A 92 12.57 3.27 1.91
CA ILE A 92 12.17 3.71 3.26
C ILE A 92 12.59 2.66 4.31
N VAL A 93 12.27 1.39 4.05
CA VAL A 93 12.61 0.28 4.96
C VAL A 93 14.11 0.19 5.17
N MET A 94 14.89 0.24 4.08
CA MET A 94 16.35 0.14 4.14
C MET A 94 17.00 1.31 4.90
N GLN A 95 16.49 2.53 4.76
CA GLN A 95 16.94 3.68 5.56
C GLN A 95 16.68 3.43 7.05
N GLY A 96 15.51 2.91 7.42
CA GLY A 96 15.19 2.58 8.81
C GLY A 96 16.08 1.49 9.40
N VAL A 97 16.42 0.46 8.60
CA VAL A 97 17.34 -0.62 9.00
C VAL A 97 18.76 -0.06 9.17
N GLN A 98 19.24 0.77 8.23
CA GLN A 98 20.58 1.39 8.31
C GLN A 98 20.71 2.34 9.50
N ALA A 99 19.62 3.04 9.85
CA ALA A 99 19.57 3.90 11.03
C ALA A 99 19.42 3.13 12.36
N GLY A 100 19.30 1.79 12.33
CA GLY A 100 19.08 0.96 13.52
C GLY A 100 17.70 1.11 14.16
N VAL A 101 16.77 1.84 13.52
CA VAL A 101 15.39 2.04 13.99
C VAL A 101 14.53 0.83 13.68
N PHE A 102 14.73 0.22 12.51
CA PHE A 102 14.04 -1.01 12.12
C PHE A 102 14.97 -2.22 12.25
N ARG A 103 14.38 -3.36 12.65
CA ARG A 103 15.08 -4.64 12.64
C ARG A 103 15.42 -5.07 11.21
N PRO A 104 16.45 -5.89 10.99
CA PRO A 104 16.71 -6.49 9.69
C PRO A 104 15.49 -7.27 9.20
N MET A 105 15.05 -7.00 7.96
CA MET A 105 13.93 -7.68 7.32
C MET A 105 14.06 -7.65 5.80
N HIS A 106 13.37 -8.57 5.12
CA HIS A 106 13.30 -8.56 3.67
C HIS A 106 12.37 -7.43 3.19
N PRO A 107 12.87 -6.45 2.39
CA PRO A 107 12.09 -5.25 2.06
C PRO A 107 10.80 -5.54 1.29
N ILE A 108 10.79 -6.57 0.44
CA ILE A 108 9.58 -6.97 -0.30
C ILE A 108 8.54 -7.62 0.63
N ALA A 109 8.96 -8.40 1.64
CA ALA A 109 8.04 -8.92 2.65
C ALA A 109 7.42 -7.76 3.45
N ALA A 110 8.22 -6.75 3.81
CA ALA A 110 7.74 -5.52 4.44
C ALA A 110 6.70 -4.80 3.57
N TYR A 111 6.92 -4.72 2.25
CA TYR A 111 5.95 -4.14 1.33
C TYR A 111 4.63 -4.92 1.31
N PHE A 112 4.66 -6.26 1.25
CA PHE A 112 3.43 -7.06 1.30
C PHE A 112 2.68 -6.90 2.62
N THR A 113 3.38 -6.76 3.75
CA THR A 113 2.77 -6.45 5.05
C THR A 113 2.03 -5.11 5.03
N LEU A 114 2.53 -4.12 4.30
CA LEU A 114 1.90 -2.81 4.13
C LEU A 114 0.72 -2.86 3.18
N ILE A 115 0.93 -3.37 1.96
CA ILE A 115 -0.03 -3.15 0.87
C ILE A 115 -1.26 -4.06 0.97
N ALA A 116 -1.10 -5.29 1.46
CA ALA A 116 -2.19 -6.26 1.51
C ALA A 116 -3.39 -5.78 2.34
N PRO A 117 -3.22 -5.31 3.60
CA PRO A 117 -4.35 -4.82 4.38
C PRO A 117 -5.01 -3.59 3.75
N ILE A 118 -4.24 -2.66 3.16
CA ILE A 118 -4.78 -1.45 2.54
C ILE A 118 -5.63 -1.80 1.31
N VAL A 119 -5.08 -2.62 0.40
CA VAL A 119 -5.78 -3.05 -0.83
C VAL A 119 -7.04 -3.85 -0.48
N PHE A 120 -6.94 -4.79 0.46
CA PHE A 120 -8.08 -5.60 0.88
C PHE A 120 -9.16 -4.76 1.55
N TYR A 121 -8.79 -3.87 2.48
CA TYR A 121 -9.72 -2.98 3.16
C TYR A 121 -10.48 -2.12 2.14
N THR A 122 -9.79 -1.52 1.17
CA THR A 122 -10.44 -0.66 0.15
C THR A 122 -11.31 -1.48 -0.80
N ALA A 123 -10.83 -2.61 -1.30
CA ALA A 123 -11.59 -3.48 -2.20
C ALA A 123 -12.85 -4.07 -1.54
N ALA A 124 -12.79 -4.34 -0.23
CA ALA A 124 -13.92 -4.88 0.52
C ALA A 124 -14.96 -3.81 0.94
N ALA A 125 -14.80 -2.54 0.54
CA ALA A 125 -15.73 -1.48 0.94
C ALA A 125 -17.21 -1.79 0.65
N PRO A 126 -17.60 -2.33 -0.52
CA PRO A 126 -19.00 -2.70 -0.79
C PRO A 126 -19.51 -3.77 0.17
N ILE A 127 -18.72 -4.82 0.41
CA ILE A 127 -19.08 -5.92 1.33
C ILE A 127 -19.20 -5.39 2.77
N ARG A 128 -18.29 -4.52 3.21
CA ARG A 128 -18.38 -3.90 4.55
C ARG A 128 -19.65 -3.08 4.71
N LYS A 129 -20.07 -2.37 3.66
CA LYS A 129 -21.34 -1.63 3.66
C LYS A 129 -22.55 -2.57 3.85
N GLU A 130 -22.63 -3.62 3.07
CA GLU A 130 -23.71 -4.62 3.18
C GLU A 130 -23.76 -5.28 4.58
N LEU A 131 -22.59 -5.65 5.13
CA LEU A 131 -22.50 -6.24 6.47
C LEU A 131 -22.97 -5.27 7.57
N ALA A 132 -22.64 -3.97 7.44
CA ALA A 132 -23.10 -2.95 8.36
C ALA A 132 -24.62 -2.71 8.26
N GLU A 133 -25.15 -2.59 7.05
CA GLU A 133 -26.59 -2.41 6.79
C GLU A 133 -27.42 -3.60 7.29
N ALA A 134 -26.91 -4.83 7.07
CA ALA A 134 -27.52 -6.05 7.57
C ALA A 134 -27.34 -6.28 9.08
N ARG A 135 -26.56 -5.45 9.77
CA ARG A 135 -26.22 -5.59 11.19
C ARG A 135 -25.58 -6.95 11.55
N LEU A 136 -24.90 -7.58 10.61
CA LEU A 136 -24.22 -8.86 10.80
C LEU A 136 -22.87 -8.72 11.49
N LEU A 137 -22.26 -7.54 11.39
CA LEU A 137 -20.97 -7.23 11.99
C LEU A 137 -20.90 -5.74 12.35
N ASP A 138 -20.42 -5.41 13.54
CA ASP A 138 -20.20 -4.01 13.94
C ASP A 138 -18.93 -3.48 13.27
N ILE A 139 -19.07 -3.05 12.03
CA ILE A 139 -18.01 -2.44 11.23
C ILE A 139 -18.13 -0.91 11.24
N ALA A 140 -19.22 -0.34 11.72
CA ALA A 140 -19.48 1.09 11.67
C ALA A 140 -18.38 1.90 12.41
N ALA A 141 -17.82 1.34 13.48
CA ALA A 141 -16.71 1.94 14.24
C ALA A 141 -15.35 1.89 13.52
N LEU A 142 -15.20 1.03 12.49
CA LEU A 142 -13.96 0.89 11.73
C LEU A 142 -13.91 1.91 10.58
N SER A 143 -13.75 3.19 10.92
CA SER A 143 -13.55 4.24 9.92
C SER A 143 -12.21 4.05 9.16
N PRO A 144 -12.05 4.64 7.95
CA PRO A 144 -10.76 4.64 7.26
C PRO A 144 -9.62 5.19 8.13
N ALA A 145 -9.86 6.25 8.89
CA ALA A 145 -8.86 6.83 9.78
C ALA A 145 -8.45 5.85 10.90
N THR A 146 -9.42 5.18 11.52
CA THR A 146 -9.18 4.16 12.54
C THR A 146 -8.37 2.98 11.97
N PHE A 147 -8.71 2.54 10.75
CA PHE A 147 -7.99 1.47 10.08
C PHE A 147 -6.54 1.87 9.74
N ILE A 148 -6.32 3.07 9.20
CA ILE A 148 -4.98 3.61 8.88
C ILE A 148 -4.13 3.68 10.15
N ALA A 149 -4.65 4.25 11.23
CA ALA A 149 -3.95 4.33 12.50
C ALA A 149 -3.57 2.95 13.07
N HIS A 150 -4.45 1.95 12.90
CA HIS A 150 -4.17 0.57 13.28
C HIS A 150 -3.03 -0.03 12.44
N VAL A 151 -3.03 0.18 11.12
CA VAL A 151 -1.95 -0.31 10.24
C VAL A 151 -0.63 0.36 10.61
N GLN A 152 -0.60 1.68 10.84
CA GLN A 152 0.60 2.42 11.26
C GLN A 152 1.17 1.87 12.57
N ASP A 153 0.34 1.69 13.60
CA ASP A 153 0.78 1.13 14.88
C ASP A 153 1.31 -0.29 14.74
N THR A 154 0.59 -1.14 13.99
CA THR A 154 1.01 -2.52 13.71
C THR A 154 2.37 -2.56 13.01
N MET A 155 2.58 -1.74 11.99
CA MET A 155 3.84 -1.72 11.26
C MET A 155 4.99 -1.17 12.09
N ARG A 156 4.79 -0.11 12.87
CA ARG A 156 5.81 0.40 13.80
C ARG A 156 6.25 -0.66 14.78
N ARG A 157 5.30 -1.41 15.36
CA ARG A 157 5.62 -2.52 16.29
C ARG A 157 6.35 -3.66 15.60
N ALA A 158 5.89 -4.07 14.43
CA ALA A 158 6.47 -5.18 13.69
C ALA A 158 7.87 -4.87 13.15
N PHE A 159 8.16 -3.60 12.83
CA PHE A 159 9.42 -3.19 12.22
C PHE A 159 10.46 -2.71 13.24
N SER A 160 10.04 -2.30 14.44
CA SER A 160 10.96 -1.83 15.47
C SER A 160 12.10 -2.80 15.76
N SER A 161 13.31 -2.26 15.90
CA SER A 161 14.48 -2.99 16.40
C SER A 161 14.42 -3.28 17.90
N GLU A 162 13.59 -2.55 18.67
CA GLU A 162 13.44 -2.80 20.10
C GLU A 162 12.54 -4.03 20.36
N PRO A 163 12.98 -5.02 21.18
CA PRO A 163 12.15 -6.14 21.56
C PRO A 163 10.91 -5.68 22.33
N ALA A 164 9.77 -6.31 22.09
CA ALA A 164 8.48 -5.96 22.70
C ALA A 164 8.50 -5.94 24.25
N HIS A 165 9.44 -6.70 24.88
CA HIS A 165 9.61 -6.77 26.34
C HIS A 165 10.17 -5.48 26.97
N GLN A 166 10.98 -4.71 26.26
CA GLN A 166 11.62 -3.51 26.86
C GLN A 166 10.70 -2.28 26.87
N ARG A 167 9.60 -2.28 26.12
CA ARG A 167 8.65 -1.15 26.08
C ARG A 167 7.76 -1.03 27.32
N ARG A 168 7.66 -2.09 28.14
CA ARG A 168 6.84 -2.09 29.37
C ARG A 168 7.56 -1.55 30.60
N SER A 169 8.85 -1.23 30.52
CA SER A 169 9.71 -0.90 31.68
C SER A 169 10.17 0.56 31.71
N LYS A 170 9.62 1.47 30.90
CA LYS A 170 9.85 2.91 31.09
C LYS A 170 8.69 3.52 31.88
N PRO A 171 8.96 4.06 33.09
CA PRO A 171 7.96 4.74 33.92
C PRO A 171 7.45 6.02 33.26
#